data_5c3949f7c3babac27a5006d6896f5006
#
_entry.id   5c3949f7c3babac27a5006d6896f5006
#
_cell.length_a   1.000
_cell.length_b   1.000
_cell.length_c   1.000
_cell.angle_alpha   90.00
_cell.angle_beta   90.00
_cell.angle_gamma   90.00
#
_symmetry.space_group_name_H-M   'P 1'
#
loop_
_entity.id
_entity.type
_entity.pdbx_description
1 polymer ?
#
loop_
_entity_poly.entity_id
_entity_poly.type
_entity_poly.pdbx_seq_one_letter_code
_entity_poly.pdbx_strand_id
1 'polypeptide(L)'
;MALDITDKDAVEKVITEINPDAVIHCAAWTAVDMAEDDDKVAKVRAINAGGTQNIADICKKLDCKMTYISTDYVFNGQGTEPWQPDCKDYKPLNVYGQTKLEGELAVSQTLEKYFIVRIAWVFGLNGKNFIKTMLNVGKTHNTVRVVNDQIGTPTYTYDLARLLVDMNETEKYGYYHATNEGGYISWYDFTKEIYRQAGYKTEVLPVSTEEYGLSKAARPF
;
A
#
# COMPACT_ATOMS: atom_id res chain seq x y z
N MET A 1 7.68 6.84 -20.64
CA MET A 1 7.06 5.71 -21.39
C MET A 1 5.91 5.20 -20.54
N ALA A 2 4.75 4.90 -21.13
CA ALA A 2 3.66 4.21 -20.43
C ALA A 2 3.83 2.70 -20.70
N LEU A 3 3.78 1.88 -19.65
CA LEU A 3 3.88 0.42 -19.72
C LEU A 3 2.67 -0.19 -18.99
N ASP A 4 1.90 -1.04 -19.69
CA ASP A 4 0.89 -1.87 -19.06
C ASP A 4 1.58 -3.14 -18.52
N ILE A 5 1.64 -3.28 -17.20
CA ILE A 5 2.30 -4.42 -16.56
C ILE A 5 1.56 -5.74 -16.75
N THR A 6 0.30 -5.71 -17.22
CA THR A 6 -0.46 -6.92 -17.54
C THR A 6 -0.12 -7.49 -18.92
N ASP A 7 0.53 -6.70 -19.79
CA ASP A 7 1.07 -7.14 -21.07
C ASP A 7 2.48 -7.72 -20.85
N LYS A 8 2.56 -9.05 -20.81
CA LYS A 8 3.79 -9.78 -20.54
C LYS A 8 4.89 -9.49 -21.56
N ASP A 9 4.55 -9.42 -22.83
CA ASP A 9 5.53 -9.22 -23.92
C ASP A 9 6.09 -7.78 -23.87
N ALA A 10 5.23 -6.80 -23.57
CA ALA A 10 5.67 -5.42 -23.38
C ALA A 10 6.58 -5.27 -22.15
N VAL A 11 6.25 -5.94 -21.04
CA VAL A 11 7.08 -5.95 -19.84
C VAL A 11 8.45 -6.59 -20.10
N GLU A 12 8.47 -7.76 -20.73
CA GLU A 12 9.72 -8.44 -21.10
C GLU A 12 10.59 -7.58 -22.00
N LYS A 13 10.01 -7.01 -23.05
CA LYS A 13 10.74 -6.14 -23.99
C LYS A 13 11.37 -4.95 -23.27
N VAL A 14 10.57 -4.19 -22.51
CA VAL A 14 11.02 -2.94 -21.87
C VAL A 14 12.09 -3.20 -20.83
N ILE A 15 11.89 -4.17 -19.93
CA ILE A 15 12.85 -4.43 -18.86
C ILE A 15 14.14 -5.04 -19.42
N THR A 16 14.05 -5.91 -20.46
CA THR A 16 15.23 -6.48 -21.11
C THR A 16 16.03 -5.41 -21.87
N GLU A 17 15.38 -4.48 -22.58
CA GLU A 17 16.06 -3.38 -23.26
C GLU A 17 16.79 -2.44 -22.29
N ILE A 18 16.21 -2.18 -21.09
CA ILE A 18 16.82 -1.34 -20.06
C ILE A 18 17.96 -2.09 -19.35
N ASN A 19 17.81 -3.38 -19.14
CA ASN A 19 18.72 -4.27 -18.39
C ASN A 19 19.14 -3.68 -17.03
N PRO A 20 18.18 -3.41 -16.11
CA PRO A 20 18.45 -2.72 -14.87
C PRO A 20 19.10 -3.64 -13.81
N ASP A 21 19.86 -3.07 -12.87
CA ASP A 21 20.37 -3.78 -11.68
C ASP A 21 19.26 -4.07 -10.67
N ALA A 22 18.22 -3.23 -10.63
CA ALA A 22 17.09 -3.36 -9.72
C ALA A 22 15.80 -2.78 -10.32
N VAL A 23 14.66 -3.38 -9.98
CA VAL A 23 13.31 -2.89 -10.31
C VAL A 23 12.56 -2.55 -9.04
N ILE A 24 12.13 -1.28 -8.88
CA ILE A 24 11.23 -0.85 -7.81
C ILE A 24 9.81 -0.83 -8.38
N HIS A 25 9.00 -1.82 -8.00
CA HIS A 25 7.64 -2.00 -8.51
C HIS A 25 6.61 -1.30 -7.63
N CYS A 26 6.15 -0.12 -8.08
CA CYS A 26 5.16 0.71 -7.39
C CYS A 26 3.76 0.66 -8.02
N ALA A 27 3.62 0.04 -9.19
CA ALA A 27 2.33 -0.01 -9.88
C ALA A 27 1.37 -0.98 -9.18
N ALA A 28 0.14 -0.54 -8.92
CA ALA A 28 -0.90 -1.36 -8.31
C ALA A 28 -2.30 -0.74 -8.54
N TRP A 29 -3.31 -1.58 -8.49
CA TRP A 29 -4.68 -1.13 -8.25
C TRP A 29 -4.85 -0.86 -6.75
N THR A 30 -5.11 0.39 -6.37
CA THR A 30 -5.20 0.83 -4.97
C THR A 30 -6.58 1.34 -4.56
N ALA A 31 -7.56 1.33 -5.46
CA ALA A 31 -8.93 1.71 -5.17
C ALA A 31 -9.65 0.54 -4.46
N VAL A 32 -9.48 0.45 -3.13
CA VAL A 32 -9.85 -0.69 -2.29
C VAL A 32 -11.34 -1.03 -2.40
N ASP A 33 -12.24 -0.02 -2.28
CA ASP A 33 -13.69 -0.26 -2.38
C ASP A 33 -14.14 -0.66 -3.79
N MET A 34 -13.53 -0.08 -4.82
CA MET A 34 -13.81 -0.45 -6.22
C MET A 34 -13.31 -1.85 -6.57
N ALA A 35 -12.32 -2.38 -5.83
CA ALA A 35 -11.82 -3.72 -6.03
C ALA A 35 -12.87 -4.80 -5.70
N GLU A 36 -13.89 -4.45 -4.89
CA GLU A 36 -15.01 -5.32 -4.54
C GLU A 36 -16.12 -5.35 -5.60
N ASP A 37 -16.00 -4.57 -6.68
CA ASP A 37 -16.96 -4.63 -7.80
C ASP A 37 -16.73 -5.89 -8.62
N ASP A 38 -17.74 -6.74 -8.83
CA ASP A 38 -17.63 -8.03 -9.50
C ASP A 38 -16.94 -7.93 -10.88
N ASP A 39 -17.23 -6.84 -11.61
CA ASP A 39 -16.65 -6.57 -12.92
C ASP A 39 -15.18 -6.08 -12.86
N LYS A 40 -14.67 -5.78 -11.67
CA LYS A 40 -13.29 -5.30 -11.46
C LYS A 40 -12.34 -6.35 -10.88
N VAL A 41 -12.84 -7.35 -10.14
CA VAL A 41 -12.01 -8.35 -9.44
C VAL A 41 -10.95 -8.97 -10.35
N ALA A 42 -11.34 -9.41 -11.55
CA ALA A 42 -10.40 -10.00 -12.51
C ALA A 42 -9.30 -9.01 -12.94
N LYS A 43 -9.66 -7.75 -13.17
CA LYS A 43 -8.71 -6.70 -13.54
C LYS A 43 -7.77 -6.33 -12.39
N VAL A 44 -8.29 -6.25 -11.17
CA VAL A 44 -7.48 -6.00 -9.95
C VAL A 44 -6.44 -7.09 -9.79
N ARG A 45 -6.84 -8.38 -9.91
CA ARG A 45 -5.92 -9.51 -9.81
C ARG A 45 -4.90 -9.52 -10.96
N ALA A 46 -5.34 -9.23 -12.19
CA ALA A 46 -4.42 -9.14 -13.33
C ALA A 46 -3.32 -8.09 -13.11
N ILE A 47 -3.66 -6.94 -12.49
CA ILE A 47 -2.68 -5.89 -12.19
C ILE A 47 -1.82 -6.27 -10.98
N ASN A 48 -2.43 -6.56 -9.82
CA ASN A 48 -1.70 -6.68 -8.55
C ASN A 48 -0.91 -7.99 -8.45
N ALA A 49 -1.41 -9.09 -9.01
CA ALA A 49 -0.74 -10.39 -9.00
C ALA A 49 -0.10 -10.71 -10.36
N GLY A 50 -0.86 -10.71 -11.44
CA GLY A 50 -0.36 -11.06 -12.78
C GLY A 50 0.76 -10.14 -13.29
N GLY A 51 0.54 -8.82 -13.21
CA GLY A 51 1.57 -7.83 -13.58
C GLY A 51 2.82 -7.92 -12.72
N THR A 52 2.65 -8.19 -11.42
CA THR A 52 3.78 -8.44 -10.51
C THR A 52 4.54 -9.71 -10.90
N GLN A 53 3.85 -10.80 -11.26
CA GLN A 53 4.48 -12.03 -11.74
C GLN A 53 5.27 -11.79 -13.03
N ASN A 54 4.70 -11.04 -14.00
CA ASN A 54 5.40 -10.71 -15.23
C ASN A 54 6.74 -10.01 -14.96
N ILE A 55 6.77 -9.05 -14.03
CA ILE A 55 7.99 -8.34 -13.65
C ILE A 55 8.97 -9.29 -12.95
N ALA A 56 8.49 -10.11 -12.01
CA ALA A 56 9.33 -11.06 -11.26
C ALA A 56 10.00 -12.08 -12.20
N ASP A 57 9.27 -12.59 -13.19
CA ASP A 57 9.81 -13.53 -14.20
C ASP A 57 11.00 -12.93 -14.96
N ILE A 58 10.91 -11.65 -15.33
CA ILE A 58 11.98 -10.97 -16.06
C ILE A 58 13.15 -10.62 -15.14
N CYS A 59 12.87 -10.16 -13.90
CA CYS A 59 13.93 -9.97 -12.90
C CYS A 59 14.73 -11.25 -12.67
N LYS A 60 14.06 -12.42 -12.62
CA LYS A 60 14.72 -13.72 -12.52
C LYS A 60 15.63 -14.01 -13.73
N LYS A 61 15.15 -13.75 -14.96
CA LYS A 61 15.93 -13.95 -16.18
C LYS A 61 17.19 -13.08 -16.22
N LEU A 62 17.09 -11.85 -15.74
CA LEU A 62 18.18 -10.87 -15.73
C LEU A 62 19.04 -10.92 -14.46
N ASP A 63 18.72 -11.77 -13.51
CA ASP A 63 19.34 -11.84 -12.17
C ASP A 63 19.35 -10.49 -11.43
N CYS A 64 18.38 -9.62 -11.69
CA CYS A 64 18.27 -8.31 -11.06
C CYS A 64 17.41 -8.34 -9.79
N LYS A 65 17.64 -7.37 -8.88
CA LYS A 65 16.86 -7.22 -7.65
C LYS A 65 15.45 -6.74 -7.94
N MET A 66 14.48 -7.12 -7.11
CA MET A 66 13.11 -6.58 -7.18
C MET A 66 12.65 -6.09 -5.82
N THR A 67 12.22 -4.83 -5.75
CA THR A 67 11.51 -4.26 -4.61
C THR A 67 10.04 -4.15 -4.93
N TYR A 68 9.20 -4.83 -4.16
CA TYR A 68 7.74 -4.84 -4.32
C TYR A 68 7.08 -4.07 -3.17
N ILE A 69 6.31 -3.04 -3.51
CA ILE A 69 5.52 -2.28 -2.53
C ILE A 69 4.24 -3.05 -2.24
N SER A 70 4.11 -3.56 -1.02
CA SER A 70 2.94 -4.25 -0.51
C SER A 70 2.19 -3.42 0.53
N THR A 71 1.33 -4.03 1.31
CA THR A 71 0.40 -3.38 2.23
C THR A 71 0.22 -4.20 3.50
N ASP A 72 -0.15 -3.54 4.58
CA ASP A 72 -0.66 -4.13 5.82
C ASP A 72 -1.97 -4.92 5.64
N TYR A 73 -2.73 -4.66 4.57
CA TYR A 73 -3.99 -5.36 4.24
C TYR A 73 -3.83 -6.86 3.93
N VAL A 74 -2.61 -7.39 3.89
CA VAL A 74 -2.37 -8.84 3.85
C VAL A 74 -2.73 -9.52 5.18
N PHE A 75 -2.92 -8.74 6.25
CA PHE A 75 -3.38 -9.17 7.56
C PHE A 75 -4.79 -8.68 7.85
N ASN A 76 -5.45 -9.25 8.88
CA ASN A 76 -6.81 -8.86 9.28
C ASN A 76 -6.88 -7.72 10.29
N GLY A 77 -5.75 -7.23 10.80
CA GLY A 77 -5.68 -6.17 11.78
C GLY A 77 -6.12 -6.56 13.20
N GLN A 78 -6.32 -7.86 13.48
CA GLN A 78 -6.74 -8.32 14.79
C GLN A 78 -5.54 -8.43 15.74
N GLY A 79 -5.76 -8.09 17.01
CA GLY A 79 -4.74 -8.13 18.04
C GLY A 79 -4.31 -6.74 18.50
N THR A 80 -3.39 -6.69 19.45
CA THR A 80 -2.89 -5.46 20.07
C THR A 80 -1.39 -5.25 19.84
N GLU A 81 -0.72 -6.24 19.23
CA GLU A 81 0.70 -6.20 18.97
C GLU A 81 0.97 -6.00 17.48
N PRO A 82 2.01 -5.24 17.11
CA PRO A 82 2.40 -5.07 15.71
C PRO A 82 2.78 -6.38 15.05
N TRP A 83 2.32 -6.56 13.81
CA TRP A 83 2.72 -7.69 12.98
C TRP A 83 4.23 -7.68 12.70
N GLN A 84 4.88 -8.83 12.84
CA GLN A 84 6.29 -8.96 12.49
C GLN A 84 6.47 -9.17 10.98
N PRO A 85 7.58 -8.72 10.37
CA PRO A 85 7.82 -8.86 8.93
C PRO A 85 7.79 -10.31 8.43
N ASP A 86 8.25 -11.25 9.24
CA ASP A 86 8.29 -12.69 8.93
C ASP A 86 6.99 -13.44 9.24
N CYS A 87 6.00 -12.76 9.82
CA CYS A 87 4.68 -13.35 10.08
C CYS A 87 4.00 -13.76 8.77
N LYS A 88 3.52 -15.02 8.75
CA LYS A 88 2.80 -15.63 7.62
C LYS A 88 1.35 -15.97 7.93
N ASP A 89 0.82 -15.46 9.05
CA ASP A 89 -0.61 -15.61 9.39
C ASP A 89 -1.47 -14.63 8.57
N TYR A 90 -1.38 -14.78 7.26
CA TYR A 90 -2.10 -13.94 6.31
C TYR A 90 -3.60 -14.18 6.39
N LYS A 91 -4.37 -13.09 6.50
CA LYS A 91 -5.83 -13.11 6.55
C LYS A 91 -6.41 -11.84 5.91
N PRO A 92 -6.18 -11.62 4.61
CA PRO A 92 -6.72 -10.44 3.93
C PRO A 92 -8.25 -10.45 3.98
N LEU A 93 -8.84 -9.29 4.28
CA LEU A 93 -10.29 -9.14 4.47
C LEU A 93 -11.02 -8.70 3.19
N ASN A 94 -10.30 -8.34 2.13
CA ASN A 94 -10.85 -7.75 0.93
C ASN A 94 -10.03 -8.15 -0.31
N VAL A 95 -10.60 -7.91 -1.50
CA VAL A 95 -9.98 -8.25 -2.80
C VAL A 95 -8.63 -7.55 -3.00
N TYR A 96 -8.53 -6.28 -2.56
CA TYR A 96 -7.25 -5.56 -2.64
C TYR A 96 -6.16 -6.28 -1.84
N GLY A 97 -6.40 -6.55 -0.55
CA GLY A 97 -5.44 -7.25 0.31
C GLY A 97 -5.08 -8.64 -0.23
N GLN A 98 -6.10 -9.41 -0.69
CA GLN A 98 -5.89 -10.72 -1.28
C GLN A 98 -4.98 -10.66 -2.52
N THR A 99 -5.25 -9.75 -3.44
CA THR A 99 -4.46 -9.65 -4.69
C THR A 99 -3.06 -9.06 -4.45
N LYS A 100 -2.88 -8.23 -3.43
CA LYS A 100 -1.55 -7.77 -3.00
C LYS A 100 -0.74 -8.91 -2.38
N LEU A 101 -1.38 -9.77 -1.58
CA LEU A 101 -0.74 -10.99 -1.05
C LEU A 101 -0.33 -11.95 -2.18
N GLU A 102 -1.19 -12.18 -3.16
CA GLU A 102 -0.86 -12.97 -4.35
C GLU A 102 0.39 -12.41 -5.05
N GLY A 103 0.54 -11.08 -5.12
CA GLY A 103 1.75 -10.42 -5.61
C GLY A 103 2.99 -10.66 -4.74
N GLU A 104 2.87 -10.62 -3.40
CA GLU A 104 3.98 -11.00 -2.51
C GLU A 104 4.46 -12.43 -2.77
N LEU A 105 3.51 -13.37 -2.91
CA LEU A 105 3.81 -14.77 -3.18
C LEU A 105 4.45 -14.95 -4.58
N ALA A 106 3.97 -14.22 -5.58
CA ALA A 106 4.58 -14.22 -6.92
C ALA A 106 6.07 -13.81 -6.86
N VAL A 107 6.39 -12.76 -6.11
CA VAL A 107 7.78 -12.30 -5.93
C VAL A 107 8.61 -13.32 -5.16
N SER A 108 8.18 -13.73 -3.97
CA SER A 108 8.97 -14.56 -3.06
C SER A 108 9.14 -16.00 -3.52
N GLN A 109 8.23 -16.52 -4.36
CA GLN A 109 8.35 -17.85 -4.97
C GLN A 109 9.20 -17.85 -6.24
N THR A 110 9.38 -16.68 -6.86
CA THR A 110 10.13 -16.55 -8.12
C THR A 110 11.57 -16.13 -7.89
N LEU A 111 11.83 -15.22 -6.95
CA LEU A 111 13.12 -14.55 -6.76
C LEU A 111 13.76 -14.89 -5.42
N GLU A 112 15.09 -14.83 -5.39
CA GLU A 112 15.89 -14.83 -4.15
C GLU A 112 16.29 -13.40 -3.76
N LYS A 113 16.54 -12.52 -4.75
CA LYS A 113 16.98 -11.14 -4.58
C LYS A 113 15.78 -10.18 -4.55
N TYR A 114 15.00 -10.18 -3.45
CA TYR A 114 13.81 -9.35 -3.35
C TYR A 114 13.67 -8.61 -2.02
N PHE A 115 13.01 -7.46 -2.08
CA PHE A 115 12.49 -6.75 -0.92
C PHE A 115 10.97 -6.63 -1.07
N ILE A 116 10.20 -7.20 -0.15
CA ILE A 116 8.77 -7.00 -0.04
C ILE A 116 8.53 -6.01 1.09
N VAL A 117 8.08 -4.80 0.75
CA VAL A 117 7.95 -3.68 1.67
C VAL A 117 6.47 -3.38 1.87
N ARG A 118 5.93 -3.75 3.04
CA ARG A 118 4.55 -3.48 3.44
C ARG A 118 4.48 -2.08 4.04
N ILE A 119 3.57 -1.28 3.54
CA ILE A 119 3.35 0.10 3.96
C ILE A 119 1.88 0.31 4.31
N ALA A 120 1.60 1.35 5.10
CA ALA A 120 0.26 1.74 5.48
C ALA A 120 0.07 3.26 5.33
N TRP A 121 -1.15 3.71 5.13
CA TRP A 121 -1.59 5.11 5.20
C TRP A 121 -0.69 6.10 4.43
N VAL A 122 -0.43 5.78 3.18
CA VAL A 122 0.53 6.50 2.32
C VAL A 122 0.03 7.90 1.99
N PHE A 123 0.89 8.88 2.18
CA PHE A 123 0.63 10.27 1.81
C PHE A 123 1.85 10.95 1.20
N GLY A 124 1.61 12.01 0.44
CA GLY A 124 2.69 12.78 -0.19
C GLY A 124 2.17 13.97 -0.98
N LEU A 125 3.09 14.70 -1.60
CA LEU A 125 2.78 15.89 -2.38
C LEU A 125 1.99 15.59 -3.65
N ASN A 126 2.19 14.44 -4.24
CA ASN A 126 1.54 14.05 -5.49
C ASN A 126 0.35 13.11 -5.25
N GLY A 127 -0.58 13.07 -6.21
CA GLY A 127 -1.75 12.19 -6.17
C GLY A 127 -2.79 12.55 -5.09
N LYS A 128 -3.81 11.73 -4.98
CA LYS A 128 -4.85 11.81 -3.94
C LYS A 128 -4.36 11.09 -2.70
N ASN A 129 -4.64 11.63 -1.52
CA ASN A 129 -4.37 11.00 -0.24
C ASN A 129 -5.29 11.55 0.85
N PHE A 130 -5.28 10.91 2.02
CA PHE A 130 -6.15 11.23 3.13
C PHE A 130 -5.97 12.69 3.61
N ILE A 131 -4.72 13.17 3.75
CA ILE A 131 -4.45 14.56 4.20
C ILE A 131 -5.12 15.56 3.27
N LYS A 132 -4.93 15.42 1.95
CA LYS A 132 -5.55 16.32 0.97
C LYS A 132 -7.08 16.25 0.99
N THR A 133 -7.63 15.06 1.20
CA THR A 133 -9.07 14.87 1.35
C THR A 133 -9.58 15.62 2.56
N MET A 134 -8.96 15.45 3.73
CA MET A 134 -9.36 16.14 4.96
C MET A 134 -9.19 17.65 4.86
N LEU A 135 -8.12 18.15 4.26
CA LEU A 135 -7.95 19.57 4.00
C LEU A 135 -9.08 20.16 3.12
N ASN A 136 -9.54 19.42 2.13
CA ASN A 136 -10.68 19.87 1.30
C ASN A 136 -12.00 19.82 2.06
N VAL A 137 -12.25 18.76 2.83
CA VAL A 137 -13.46 18.63 3.66
C VAL A 137 -13.51 19.73 4.72
N GLY A 138 -12.42 19.99 5.42
CA GLY A 138 -12.34 21.02 6.46
C GLY A 138 -12.56 22.45 5.98
N LYS A 139 -12.40 22.73 4.67
CA LYS A 139 -12.74 24.04 4.09
C LYS A 139 -14.23 24.29 3.96
N THR A 140 -15.03 23.23 3.87
CA THR A 140 -16.44 23.33 3.47
C THR A 140 -17.42 22.81 4.53
N HIS A 141 -16.92 22.15 5.58
CA HIS A 141 -17.74 21.54 6.61
C HIS A 141 -17.35 22.04 8.00
N ASN A 142 -18.34 22.30 8.83
CA ASN A 142 -18.12 22.68 10.22
C ASN A 142 -17.87 21.48 11.13
N THR A 143 -18.30 20.28 10.70
CA THR A 143 -18.20 19.03 11.46
C THR A 143 -17.91 17.88 10.50
N VAL A 144 -17.07 16.93 10.91
CA VAL A 144 -16.76 15.71 10.16
C VAL A 144 -16.73 14.49 11.09
N ARG A 145 -17.28 13.36 10.64
CA ARG A 145 -17.24 12.07 11.35
C ARG A 145 -16.05 11.27 10.84
N VAL A 146 -15.17 10.82 11.73
CA VAL A 146 -13.96 10.07 11.37
C VAL A 146 -13.78 8.85 12.25
N VAL A 147 -13.39 7.74 11.64
CA VAL A 147 -13.18 6.44 12.31
C VAL A 147 -12.04 6.55 13.33
N ASN A 148 -12.28 6.02 14.54
CA ASN A 148 -11.33 6.07 15.66
C ASN A 148 -10.87 4.69 16.17
N ASP A 149 -11.40 3.61 15.63
CA ASP A 149 -11.06 2.22 15.98
C ASP A 149 -10.17 1.52 14.95
N GLN A 150 -9.79 2.17 13.87
CA GLN A 150 -8.73 1.74 12.96
C GLN A 150 -7.43 2.45 13.35
N ILE A 151 -6.44 1.65 13.74
CA ILE A 151 -5.17 2.14 14.27
C ILE A 151 -4.04 1.81 13.31
N GLY A 152 -3.18 2.77 13.03
CA GLY A 152 -2.08 2.59 12.08
C GLY A 152 -0.99 3.65 12.22
N THR A 153 -0.04 3.59 11.29
CA THR A 153 1.07 4.54 11.18
C THR A 153 1.13 5.12 9.77
N PRO A 154 1.09 6.45 9.60
CA PRO A 154 1.23 7.09 8.30
C PRO A 154 2.60 6.86 7.67
N THR A 155 2.66 6.79 6.34
CA THR A 155 3.90 6.64 5.57
C THR A 155 4.05 7.81 4.59
N TYR A 156 5.08 8.64 4.79
CA TYR A 156 5.40 9.73 3.88
C TYR A 156 6.21 9.23 2.68
N THR A 157 5.72 9.48 1.48
CA THR A 157 6.31 8.95 0.23
C THR A 157 7.74 9.39 -0.02
N TYR A 158 8.14 10.58 0.45
CA TYR A 158 9.50 11.06 0.28
C TYR A 158 10.51 10.27 1.12
N ASP A 159 10.18 10.00 2.38
CA ASP A 159 11.01 9.18 3.26
C ASP A 159 11.06 7.74 2.79
N LEU A 160 9.90 7.20 2.38
CA LEU A 160 9.82 5.86 1.79
C LEU A 160 10.72 5.73 0.56
N ALA A 161 10.68 6.71 -0.36
CA ALA A 161 11.49 6.65 -1.58
C ALA A 161 12.99 6.58 -1.29
N ARG A 162 13.47 7.35 -0.28
CA ARG A 162 14.87 7.28 0.17
C ARG A 162 15.21 5.92 0.75
N LEU A 163 14.35 5.42 1.64
CA LEU A 163 14.53 4.08 2.23
C LEU A 163 14.62 2.99 1.15
N LEU A 164 13.76 3.04 0.13
CA LEU A 164 13.76 2.04 -0.95
C LEU A 164 15.07 2.08 -1.76
N VAL A 165 15.63 3.27 -2.00
CA VAL A 165 16.94 3.40 -2.66
C VAL A 165 18.02 2.81 -1.78
N ASP A 166 18.09 3.20 -0.50
CA ASP A 166 19.08 2.68 0.45
C ASP A 166 18.99 1.15 0.62
N MET A 167 17.77 0.59 0.64
CA MET A 167 17.57 -0.87 0.68
C MET A 167 18.16 -1.57 -0.55
N ASN A 168 17.98 -0.99 -1.76
CA ASN A 168 18.50 -1.58 -2.99
C ASN A 168 20.05 -1.55 -3.09
N GLU A 169 20.73 -0.70 -2.32
CA GLU A 169 22.19 -0.72 -2.16
C GLU A 169 22.68 -1.89 -1.29
N THR A 170 21.78 -2.66 -0.66
CA THR A 170 22.10 -3.79 0.21
C THR A 170 21.75 -5.13 -0.43
N GLU A 171 22.10 -6.22 0.28
CA GLU A 171 21.67 -7.59 -0.03
C GLU A 171 20.86 -8.20 1.12
N LYS A 172 20.23 -7.34 1.95
CA LYS A 172 19.39 -7.75 3.08
C LYS A 172 17.97 -8.07 2.59
N TYR A 173 17.86 -9.07 1.74
CA TYR A 173 16.61 -9.48 1.11
C TYR A 173 15.58 -9.97 2.13
N GLY A 174 14.30 -9.91 1.77
CA GLY A 174 13.19 -10.44 2.55
C GLY A 174 12.00 -9.49 2.70
N TYR A 175 11.24 -9.70 3.78
CA TYR A 175 10.03 -8.96 4.11
C TYR A 175 10.32 -7.83 5.09
N TYR A 176 9.67 -6.69 4.89
CA TYR A 176 9.83 -5.49 5.71
C TYR A 176 8.48 -4.81 5.94
N HIS A 177 8.34 -4.15 7.10
CA HIS A 177 7.34 -3.13 7.35
C HIS A 177 8.03 -1.78 7.34
N ALA A 178 7.51 -0.82 6.56
CA ALA A 178 8.08 0.52 6.46
C ALA A 178 6.99 1.57 6.67
N THR A 179 7.10 2.32 7.76
CA THR A 179 6.25 3.45 8.11
C THR A 179 7.09 4.53 8.78
N ASN A 180 6.57 5.75 8.90
CA ASN A 180 7.25 6.78 9.68
C ASN A 180 7.15 6.50 11.18
N GLU A 181 8.10 7.03 11.93
CA GLU A 181 8.09 7.02 13.39
C GLU A 181 6.98 7.92 13.96
N GLY A 182 6.63 7.75 15.22
CA GLY A 182 5.69 8.62 15.93
C GLY A 182 4.57 7.88 16.66
N GLY A 183 4.58 6.55 16.66
CA GLY A 183 3.59 5.73 17.36
C GLY A 183 2.34 5.44 16.53
N TYR A 184 1.34 4.87 17.21
CA TYR A 184 0.09 4.41 16.58
C TYR A 184 -1.00 5.45 16.80
N ILE A 185 -1.72 5.80 15.75
CA ILE A 185 -2.80 6.78 15.76
C ILE A 185 -4.04 6.25 15.05
N SER A 186 -5.20 6.79 15.38
CA SER A 186 -6.43 6.56 14.61
C SER A 186 -6.56 7.54 13.44
N TRP A 187 -7.44 7.25 12.48
CA TRP A 187 -7.81 8.23 11.45
C TRP A 187 -8.41 9.50 12.08
N TYR A 188 -9.10 9.36 13.22
CA TYR A 188 -9.62 10.47 13.99
C TYR A 188 -8.49 11.37 14.51
N ASP A 189 -7.47 10.80 15.16
CA ASP A 189 -6.32 11.55 15.68
C ASP A 189 -5.55 12.22 14.55
N PHE A 190 -5.36 11.49 13.45
CA PHE A 190 -4.69 12.03 12.26
C PHE A 190 -5.44 13.24 11.71
N THR A 191 -6.77 13.17 11.62
CA THR A 191 -7.60 14.29 11.14
C THR A 191 -7.51 15.51 12.07
N LYS A 192 -7.54 15.30 13.39
CA LYS A 192 -7.37 16.38 14.36
C LYS A 192 -6.04 17.09 14.19
N GLU A 193 -4.97 16.33 14.00
CA GLU A 193 -3.64 16.91 13.79
C GLU A 193 -3.54 17.67 12.46
N ILE A 194 -4.12 17.13 11.37
CA ILE A 194 -4.22 17.84 10.08
C ILE A 194 -4.93 19.19 10.26
N TYR A 195 -6.07 19.22 10.95
CA TYR A 195 -6.84 20.44 11.14
C TYR A 195 -6.16 21.44 12.08
N ARG A 196 -5.50 20.95 13.12
CA ARG A 196 -4.69 21.77 14.01
C ARG A 196 -3.59 22.50 13.25
N GLN A 197 -2.83 21.81 12.40
CA GLN A 197 -1.77 22.39 11.58
C GLN A 197 -2.31 23.35 10.52
N ALA A 198 -3.46 23.04 9.93
CA ALA A 198 -4.11 23.89 8.93
C ALA A 198 -4.83 25.11 9.51
N GLY A 199 -4.96 25.20 10.83
CA GLY A 199 -5.70 26.27 11.51
C GLY A 199 -7.21 26.18 11.30
N TYR A 200 -7.75 24.98 11.00
CA TYR A 200 -9.18 24.76 10.80
C TYR A 200 -9.91 24.61 12.13
N LYS A 201 -11.15 25.14 12.19
CA LYS A 201 -12.05 25.04 13.35
C LYS A 201 -13.09 23.94 13.20
N THR A 202 -13.00 23.15 12.15
CA THR A 202 -13.91 22.03 11.87
C THR A 202 -13.85 21.05 13.03
N GLU A 203 -15.00 20.73 13.62
CA GLU A 203 -15.12 19.75 14.67
C GLU A 203 -14.96 18.34 14.11
N VAL A 204 -14.14 17.52 14.76
CA VAL A 204 -13.94 16.12 14.39
C VAL A 204 -14.65 15.23 15.40
N LEU A 205 -15.63 14.47 14.97
CA LEU A 205 -16.40 13.56 15.81
C LEU A 205 -15.87 12.12 15.60
N PRO A 206 -15.48 11.43 16.68
CA PRO A 206 -15.08 10.03 16.58
C PRO A 206 -16.28 9.14 16.30
N VAL A 207 -16.10 8.14 15.45
CA VAL A 207 -17.09 7.09 15.19
C VAL A 207 -16.38 5.74 15.06
N SER A 208 -17.08 4.64 15.34
CA SER A 208 -16.55 3.32 15.04
C SER A 208 -16.62 3.02 13.52
N THR A 209 -15.87 2.01 13.09
CA THR A 209 -15.95 1.49 11.71
C THR A 209 -17.38 1.05 11.37
N GLU A 210 -18.07 0.40 12.31
CA GLU A 210 -19.46 -0.03 12.18
C GLU A 210 -20.41 1.17 11.99
N GLU A 211 -20.29 2.19 12.86
CA GLU A 211 -21.12 3.40 12.78
C GLU A 211 -20.84 4.23 11.53
N TYR A 212 -19.63 4.18 10.99
CA TYR A 212 -19.27 4.86 9.76
C TYR A 212 -19.99 4.25 8.56
N GLY A 213 -20.02 2.92 8.44
CA GLY A 213 -20.86 2.14 7.54
C GLY A 213 -20.73 2.39 6.03
N LEU A 214 -19.78 3.23 5.59
CA LEU A 214 -19.67 3.67 4.19
C LEU A 214 -18.65 2.89 3.36
N SER A 215 -17.88 2.00 3.96
CA SER A 215 -16.88 1.21 3.25
C SER A 215 -17.50 -0.04 2.66
N LYS A 216 -17.31 -0.26 1.35
CA LYS A 216 -17.72 -1.50 0.67
C LYS A 216 -16.81 -2.66 1.04
N ALA A 217 -15.50 -2.41 1.04
CA ALA A 217 -14.50 -3.38 1.44
C ALA A 217 -14.31 -3.39 2.97
N ALA A 218 -14.19 -4.57 3.57
CA ALA A 218 -13.80 -4.70 4.97
C ALA A 218 -12.37 -4.14 5.18
N ARG A 219 -12.18 -3.39 6.27
CA ARG A 219 -10.89 -2.78 6.64
C ARG A 219 -10.25 -3.56 7.80
N PRO A 220 -8.93 -3.77 7.80
CA PRO A 220 -8.24 -4.21 9.02
C PRO A 220 -8.34 -3.13 10.10
N PHE A 221 -8.42 -3.55 11.36
CA PHE A 221 -8.52 -2.68 12.53
C PHE A 221 -7.16 -2.14 12.96
#